data_c68c77e3cf77cdbda31439582ad52d07
#
_entry.id   c68c77e3cf77cdbda31439582ad52d07
#
_cell.length_a   1.000
_cell.length_b   1.000
_cell.length_c   1.000
_cell.angle_alpha   90.00
_cell.angle_beta   90.00
_cell.angle_gamma   90.00
#
_symmetry.space_group_name_H-M   'P 1'
#
loop_
_entity.id
_entity.type
_entity.pdbx_description
1 polymer ?
#
loop_
_entity_poly.entity_id
_entity_poly.type
_entity_poly.pdbx_seq_one_letter_code
_entity_poly.pdbx_strand_id
1 'polypeptide(L)'
;VNKRAVVTEERKISKEKIAISFARCKIMYGEDVKLKDDKNKLIVYSIMILNDYERPSVLRKIDNTMFKINGLPRKLGIMQILSKKFITDSESIEIVCKKIDKLCEKSKGSKVKNKNYKDVFVSYDKKSSEKLIYIYEELEKFSVL
;
A
#
# COMPACT_ATOMS: atom_id res chain seq x y z
N VAL A 1 -27.25 -14.70 -12.13
CA VAL A 1 -27.63 -13.42 -11.54
C VAL A 1 -26.63 -12.99 -10.46
N ASN A 2 -26.03 -13.94 -9.75
CA ASN A 2 -25.11 -13.64 -8.66
C ASN A 2 -23.63 -13.83 -9.00
N LYS A 3 -23.31 -14.08 -10.27
CA LYS A 3 -21.92 -14.28 -10.69
C LYS A 3 -21.02 -13.07 -10.42
N ARG A 4 -21.57 -11.85 -10.54
CA ARG A 4 -20.80 -10.62 -10.25
C ARG A 4 -20.51 -10.46 -8.75
N ALA A 5 -21.49 -10.75 -7.91
CA ALA A 5 -21.33 -10.67 -6.46
C ALA A 5 -20.32 -11.71 -5.96
N VAL A 6 -20.43 -12.96 -6.46
CA VAL A 6 -19.53 -14.04 -6.11
C VAL A 6 -18.10 -13.71 -6.55
N VAL A 7 -17.92 -13.21 -7.78
CA VAL A 7 -16.60 -12.83 -8.30
C VAL A 7 -16.01 -11.66 -7.48
N THR A 8 -16.87 -10.71 -7.06
CA THR A 8 -16.40 -9.57 -6.24
C THR A 8 -15.94 -10.04 -4.86
N GLU A 9 -16.66 -10.99 -4.23
CA GLU A 9 -16.26 -11.54 -2.94
C GLU A 9 -15.00 -12.39 -3.04
N GLU A 10 -14.85 -13.17 -4.10
CA GLU A 10 -13.65 -13.98 -4.35
C GLU A 10 -12.39 -13.10 -4.53
N ARG A 11 -12.56 -11.85 -4.97
CA ARG A 11 -11.45 -10.91 -5.15
C ARG A 11 -11.04 -10.20 -3.86
N LYS A 12 -11.82 -10.33 -2.79
CA LYS A 12 -11.42 -9.77 -1.50
C LYS A 12 -10.31 -10.60 -0.89
N ILE A 13 -9.24 -9.92 -0.49
CA ILE A 13 -8.17 -10.56 0.25
C ILE A 13 -8.70 -11.05 1.59
N SER A 14 -8.41 -12.28 1.95
CA SER A 14 -8.91 -12.88 3.20
C SER A 14 -8.23 -12.26 4.42
N LYS A 15 -8.91 -12.31 5.56
CA LYS A 15 -8.37 -11.82 6.83
C LYS A 15 -7.07 -12.53 7.20
N GLU A 16 -6.99 -13.82 6.94
CA GLU A 16 -5.80 -14.63 7.21
C GLU A 16 -4.63 -14.17 6.34
N LYS A 17 -4.87 -13.89 5.06
CA LYS A 17 -3.82 -13.37 4.17
C LYS A 17 -3.37 -11.99 4.60
N ILE A 18 -4.28 -11.14 5.05
CA ILE A 18 -3.92 -9.81 5.56
C ILE A 18 -3.00 -9.95 6.76
N ALA A 19 -3.34 -10.81 7.72
CA ALA A 19 -2.53 -11.04 8.91
C ALA A 19 -1.13 -11.56 8.57
N ILE A 20 -1.06 -12.56 7.69
CA ILE A 20 0.21 -13.15 7.25
C ILE A 20 1.05 -12.12 6.50
N SER A 21 0.43 -11.38 5.58
CA SER A 21 1.13 -10.35 4.80
C SER A 21 1.63 -9.22 5.69
N PHE A 22 0.84 -8.81 6.67
CA PHE A 22 1.23 -7.78 7.63
C PHE A 22 2.48 -8.21 8.42
N ALA A 23 2.45 -9.42 8.97
CA ALA A 23 3.59 -9.95 9.71
C ALA A 23 4.84 -10.01 8.83
N ARG A 24 4.71 -10.49 7.60
CA ARG A 24 5.82 -10.58 6.65
C ARG A 24 6.35 -9.20 6.29
N CYS A 25 5.49 -8.25 5.98
CA CYS A 25 5.89 -6.89 5.62
C CYS A 25 6.61 -6.19 6.78
N LYS A 26 6.14 -6.40 8.01
CA LYS A 26 6.81 -5.84 9.19
C LYS A 26 8.22 -6.40 9.37
N ILE A 27 8.38 -7.70 9.14
CA ILE A 27 9.69 -8.35 9.25
C ILE A 27 10.62 -7.85 8.14
N MET A 28 10.15 -7.83 6.89
CA MET A 28 10.98 -7.51 5.73
C MET A 28 11.25 -6.02 5.57
N TYR A 29 10.27 -5.18 5.87
CA TYR A 29 10.31 -3.76 5.52
C TYR A 29 10.03 -2.81 6.69
N GLY A 30 9.94 -3.34 7.91
CA GLY A 30 9.63 -2.51 9.09
C GLY A 30 10.59 -1.35 9.28
N GLU A 31 11.87 -1.57 8.99
CA GLU A 31 12.88 -0.52 9.10
C GLU A 31 12.77 0.55 8.02
N ASP A 32 12.15 0.20 6.88
CA ASP A 32 11.97 1.14 5.77
C ASP A 32 10.78 2.06 5.99
N VAL A 33 9.83 1.68 6.85
CA VAL A 33 8.65 2.48 7.16
C VAL A 33 9.03 3.50 8.25
N LYS A 34 9.61 4.60 7.83
CA LYS A 34 10.14 5.64 8.72
C LYS A 34 9.10 6.73 8.97
N LEU A 35 8.08 6.38 9.74
CA LEU A 35 7.01 7.29 10.12
C LEU A 35 6.87 7.29 11.65
N LYS A 36 6.49 8.44 12.20
CA LYS A 36 6.34 8.59 13.65
C LYS A 36 4.96 8.18 14.15
N ASP A 37 3.94 8.46 13.37
CA ASP A 37 2.55 8.18 13.73
C ASP A 37 2.20 6.73 13.38
N ASP A 38 1.70 5.98 14.37
CA ASP A 38 1.34 4.58 14.18
C ASP A 38 0.20 4.40 13.16
N LYS A 39 -0.75 5.34 13.12
CA LYS A 39 -1.83 5.30 12.14
C LYS A 39 -1.30 5.48 10.73
N ASN A 40 -0.34 6.38 10.54
CA ASN A 40 0.29 6.59 9.24
C ASN A 40 1.08 5.36 8.80
N LYS A 41 1.73 4.67 9.73
CA LYS A 41 2.39 3.40 9.45
C LYS A 41 1.40 2.36 8.94
N LEU A 42 0.22 2.27 9.56
CA LEU A 42 -0.82 1.33 9.12
C LEU A 42 -1.33 1.68 7.73
N ILE A 43 -1.42 2.96 7.39
CA ILE A 43 -1.78 3.40 6.04
C ILE A 43 -0.76 2.88 5.04
N VAL A 44 0.52 3.04 5.32
CA VAL A 44 1.59 2.57 4.44
C VAL A 44 1.59 1.04 4.32
N TYR A 45 1.41 0.33 5.43
CA TYR A 45 1.32 -1.13 5.39
C TYR A 45 0.11 -1.62 4.59
N SER A 46 -1.02 -0.91 4.68
CA SER A 46 -2.21 -1.25 3.90
C SER A 46 -1.93 -1.16 2.40
N ILE A 47 -1.25 -0.11 1.97
CA ILE A 47 -0.85 0.07 0.57
C ILE A 47 0.10 -1.05 0.16
N MET A 48 1.07 -1.35 1.01
CA MET A 48 2.06 -2.40 0.75
C MET A 48 1.40 -3.77 0.59
N ILE A 49 0.49 -4.12 1.49
CA ILE A 49 -0.21 -5.40 1.47
C ILE A 49 -1.06 -5.55 0.22
N LEU A 50 -1.81 -4.52 -0.16
CA LEU A 50 -2.63 -4.56 -1.36
C LEU A 50 -1.76 -4.72 -2.60
N ASN A 51 -0.68 -3.96 -2.70
CA ASN A 51 0.22 -4.04 -3.86
C ASN A 51 0.89 -5.41 -3.95
N ASP A 52 1.33 -5.95 -2.82
CA ASP A 52 1.95 -7.28 -2.80
C ASP A 52 0.95 -8.37 -3.19
N TYR A 53 -0.29 -8.23 -2.79
CA TYR A 53 -1.37 -9.15 -3.18
C TYR A 53 -1.67 -9.06 -4.68
N GLU A 54 -1.76 -7.86 -5.22
CA GLU A 54 -2.08 -7.65 -6.65
C GLU A 54 -0.89 -7.89 -7.56
N ARG A 55 0.33 -7.65 -7.07
CA ARG A 55 1.57 -7.85 -7.83
C ARG A 55 2.61 -8.55 -6.95
N PRO A 56 2.52 -9.88 -6.78
CA PRO A 56 3.44 -10.63 -5.91
C PRO A 56 4.91 -10.53 -6.35
N SER A 57 5.82 -10.90 -5.46
CA SER A 57 7.26 -10.76 -5.67
C SER A 57 7.79 -11.41 -6.96
N VAL A 58 7.21 -12.53 -7.35
CA VAL A 58 7.61 -13.21 -8.61
C VAL A 58 7.36 -12.29 -9.81
N LEU A 59 6.19 -11.65 -9.85
CA LEU A 59 5.86 -10.74 -10.93
C LEU A 59 6.68 -9.46 -10.88
N ARG A 60 6.99 -8.97 -9.67
CA ARG A 60 7.86 -7.80 -9.51
C ARG A 60 9.28 -8.07 -10.00
N LYS A 61 9.79 -9.31 -9.82
CA LYS A 61 11.08 -9.70 -10.37
C LYS A 61 11.07 -9.69 -11.89
N ILE A 62 9.97 -10.10 -12.49
CA ILE A 62 9.79 -10.02 -13.94
C ILE A 62 9.82 -8.56 -14.38
N ASP A 63 9.12 -7.67 -13.66
CA ASP A 63 9.13 -6.23 -13.94
C ASP A 63 10.54 -5.66 -13.90
N ASN A 64 11.32 -6.02 -12.88
CA ASN A 64 12.71 -5.58 -12.74
C ASN A 64 13.57 -6.03 -13.92
N THR A 65 13.41 -7.28 -14.32
CA THR A 65 14.14 -7.85 -15.46
C THR A 65 13.76 -7.14 -16.75
N MET A 66 12.47 -6.93 -16.99
CA MET A 66 12.01 -6.25 -18.18
C MET A 66 12.50 -4.79 -18.22
N PHE A 67 12.52 -4.12 -17.08
CA PHE A 67 13.05 -2.76 -16.99
C PHE A 67 14.54 -2.74 -17.39
N LYS A 68 15.31 -3.69 -16.90
CA LYS A 68 16.75 -3.78 -17.22
C LYS A 68 17.00 -4.07 -18.69
N ILE A 69 16.09 -4.81 -19.33
CA ILE A 69 16.22 -5.15 -20.76
C ILE A 69 15.90 -3.98 -21.66
N ASN A 70 14.77 -3.28 -21.42
CA ASN A 70 14.31 -2.27 -22.36
C ASN A 70 14.39 -0.82 -21.86
N GLY A 71 14.56 -0.59 -20.57
CA GLY A 71 14.70 0.74 -19.99
C GLY A 71 13.45 1.61 -20.06
N LEU A 72 12.30 1.04 -20.44
CA LEU A 72 11.05 1.81 -20.55
C LEU A 72 10.45 2.05 -19.18
N PRO A 73 9.75 3.19 -18.96
CA PRO A 73 9.10 3.46 -17.69
C PRO A 73 8.15 2.32 -17.30
N ARG A 74 8.20 1.92 -16.03
CA ARG A 74 7.45 0.79 -15.52
C ARG A 74 7.16 0.97 -14.04
N LYS A 75 6.09 0.33 -13.55
CA LYS A 75 5.83 0.30 -12.11
C LYS A 75 6.82 -0.67 -11.46
N LEU A 76 7.57 -0.18 -10.49
CA LEU A 76 8.62 -0.91 -9.81
C LEU A 76 8.48 -0.84 -8.29
N GLY A 77 9.12 -1.80 -7.62
CA GLY A 77 9.11 -1.90 -6.17
C GLY A 77 7.79 -2.41 -5.62
N ILE A 78 7.79 -2.73 -4.33
CA ILE A 78 6.60 -3.28 -3.67
C ILE A 78 5.44 -2.26 -3.66
N MET A 79 5.76 -0.96 -3.72
CA MET A 79 4.75 0.09 -3.77
C MET A 79 4.26 0.42 -5.18
N GLN A 80 4.77 -0.27 -6.20
CA GLN A 80 4.35 -0.13 -7.59
C GLN A 80 4.38 1.32 -8.07
N ILE A 81 5.55 1.93 -7.94
CA ILE A 81 5.79 3.32 -8.35
C ILE A 81 6.20 3.34 -9.81
N LEU A 82 5.49 4.12 -10.63
CA LEU A 82 5.87 4.33 -12.03
C LEU A 82 7.17 5.10 -12.07
N SER A 83 8.21 4.52 -12.64
CA SER A 83 9.54 5.10 -12.62
C SER A 83 10.25 4.97 -13.96
N LYS A 84 11.03 6.00 -14.29
CA LYS A 84 11.91 6.02 -15.48
C LYS A 84 13.28 5.44 -15.15
N LYS A 85 13.61 5.26 -13.88
CA LYS A 85 14.85 4.66 -13.41
C LYS A 85 14.55 3.52 -12.45
N PHE A 86 15.48 2.58 -12.32
CA PHE A 86 15.31 1.44 -11.43
C PHE A 86 15.19 1.91 -9.98
N ILE A 87 14.20 1.37 -9.28
CA ILE A 87 14.02 1.61 -7.84
C ILE A 87 13.82 0.27 -7.13
N THR A 88 14.34 0.19 -5.90
CA THR A 88 14.19 -0.98 -5.04
C THR A 88 12.90 -0.91 -4.25
N ASP A 89 12.55 -2.02 -3.58
CA ASP A 89 11.41 -2.05 -2.67
C ASP A 89 11.55 -0.97 -1.59
N SER A 90 12.72 -0.87 -0.97
CA SER A 90 12.99 0.13 0.08
C SER A 90 12.83 1.56 -0.42
N GLU A 91 13.33 1.85 -1.61
CA GLU A 91 13.18 3.16 -2.22
C GLU A 91 11.72 3.48 -2.53
N SER A 92 10.95 2.49 -3.00
CA SER A 92 9.52 2.68 -3.26
C SER A 92 8.74 2.96 -1.97
N ILE A 93 9.09 2.31 -0.88
CA ILE A 93 8.49 2.54 0.43
C ILE A 93 8.80 3.95 0.92
N GLU A 94 10.03 4.40 0.77
CA GLU A 94 10.43 5.77 1.16
C GLU A 94 9.61 6.82 0.42
N ILE A 95 9.41 6.65 -0.88
CA ILE A 95 8.61 7.56 -1.70
C ILE A 95 7.17 7.64 -1.17
N VAL A 96 6.56 6.49 -0.89
CA VAL A 96 5.19 6.45 -0.38
C VAL A 96 5.09 7.04 1.03
N CYS A 97 6.05 6.76 1.90
CA CYS A 97 6.09 7.35 3.24
C CYS A 97 6.07 8.88 3.19
N LYS A 98 6.89 9.47 2.33
CA LYS A 98 6.90 10.93 2.13
C LYS A 98 5.57 11.45 1.60
N LYS A 99 4.97 10.70 0.69
CA LYS A 99 3.68 11.08 0.09
C LYS A 99 2.56 11.06 1.13
N ILE A 100 2.53 10.03 1.98
CA ILE A 100 1.53 9.91 3.04
C ILE A 100 1.73 11.02 4.08
N ASP A 101 2.96 11.31 4.47
CA ASP A 101 3.24 12.41 5.39
C ASP A 101 2.69 13.73 4.86
N LYS A 102 2.90 14.03 3.58
CA LYS A 102 2.38 15.25 2.96
C LYS A 102 0.87 15.28 2.94
N LEU A 103 0.22 14.17 2.66
CA LEU A 103 -1.24 14.10 2.66
C LEU A 103 -1.81 14.34 4.05
N CYS A 104 -1.16 13.81 5.07
CA CYS A 104 -1.56 14.00 6.47
C CYS A 104 -1.30 15.42 6.95
N GLU A 105 -0.19 16.05 6.55
CA GLU A 105 0.11 17.44 6.89
C GLU A 105 -0.90 18.41 6.31
N LYS A 106 -1.32 18.21 5.06
CA LYS A 106 -2.35 19.04 4.44
C LYS A 106 -3.65 19.03 5.25
N SER A 107 -3.94 17.93 5.94
CA SER A 107 -5.11 17.84 6.81
C SER A 107 -4.97 18.67 8.08
N LYS A 108 -3.76 18.86 8.58
CA LYS A 108 -3.48 19.66 9.78
C LYS A 108 -3.60 21.16 9.53
N GLY A 109 -3.32 21.61 8.30
CA GLY A 109 -3.38 23.02 7.91
C GLY A 109 -4.76 23.48 7.42
N SER A 110 -5.71 22.57 7.22
CA SER A 110 -7.05 22.92 6.75
C SER A 110 -7.99 23.12 7.94
N LYS A 111 -8.99 23.99 7.74
CA LYS A 111 -10.05 24.20 8.74
C LYS A 111 -10.91 22.95 8.96
N VAL A 112 -10.73 21.91 8.17
CA VAL A 112 -11.40 20.62 8.33
C VAL A 112 -10.60 19.83 9.35
N LYS A 113 -11.12 19.80 10.58
CA LYS A 113 -10.54 18.97 11.64
C LYS A 113 -10.68 17.51 11.23
N ASN A 114 -9.56 16.78 11.25
CA ASN A 114 -9.51 15.33 11.11
C ASN A 114 -9.79 14.80 9.70
N LYS A 115 -8.81 14.95 8.81
CA LYS A 115 -8.75 14.08 7.65
C LYS A 115 -8.51 12.67 8.18
N ASN A 116 -9.54 11.83 8.17
CA ASN A 116 -9.40 10.46 8.62
C ASN A 116 -8.68 9.63 7.55
N TYR A 117 -8.32 8.40 7.90
CA TYR A 117 -7.62 7.50 6.98
C TYR A 117 -8.36 7.30 5.66
N LYS A 118 -9.69 7.34 5.67
CA LYS A 118 -10.50 7.18 4.45
C LYS A 118 -10.20 8.29 3.44
N ASP A 119 -10.12 9.53 3.91
CA ASP A 119 -9.79 10.67 3.04
C ASP A 119 -8.37 10.57 2.49
N VAL A 120 -7.43 10.10 3.30
CA VAL A 120 -6.05 9.91 2.87
C VAL A 120 -5.99 8.87 1.75
N PHE A 121 -6.69 7.74 1.89
CA PHE A 121 -6.71 6.72 0.85
C PHE A 121 -7.36 7.21 -0.44
N VAL A 122 -8.45 7.95 -0.33
CA VAL A 122 -9.11 8.52 -1.52
C VAL A 122 -8.17 9.50 -2.23
N SER A 123 -7.43 10.30 -1.49
CA SER A 123 -6.45 11.24 -2.06
C SER A 123 -5.25 10.52 -2.66
N TYR A 124 -4.84 9.41 -2.06
CA TYR A 124 -3.70 8.62 -2.55
C TYR A 124 -4.05 7.83 -3.81
N ASP A 125 -5.13 7.08 -3.78
CA ASP A 125 -5.58 6.25 -4.89
C ASP A 125 -7.07 5.99 -4.77
N LYS A 126 -7.87 6.86 -5.38
CA LYS A 126 -9.32 6.78 -5.32
C LYS A 126 -9.85 5.43 -5.82
N LYS A 127 -9.24 4.90 -6.87
CA LYS A 127 -9.69 3.64 -7.50
C LYS A 127 -9.58 2.46 -6.55
N SER A 128 -8.52 2.42 -5.75
CA SER A 128 -8.26 1.31 -4.81
C SER A 128 -8.67 1.63 -3.38
N SER A 129 -9.28 2.79 -3.14
CA SER A 129 -9.54 3.26 -1.77
C SER A 129 -10.40 2.32 -0.93
N GLU A 130 -11.42 1.71 -1.51
CA GLU A 130 -12.28 0.77 -0.78
C GLU A 130 -11.51 -0.46 -0.29
N LYS A 131 -10.65 -1.01 -1.14
CA LYS A 131 -9.80 -2.15 -0.77
C LYS A 131 -8.80 -1.76 0.31
N LEU A 132 -8.21 -0.58 0.19
CA LEU A 132 -7.25 -0.06 1.16
C LEU A 132 -7.90 0.17 2.52
N ILE A 133 -9.09 0.75 2.54
CA ILE A 133 -9.86 0.98 3.75
C ILE A 133 -10.16 -0.35 4.46
N TYR A 134 -10.58 -1.35 3.70
CA TYR A 134 -10.87 -2.67 4.25
C TYR A 134 -9.62 -3.27 4.91
N ILE A 135 -8.48 -3.23 4.23
CA ILE A 135 -7.21 -3.75 4.77
C ILE A 135 -6.82 -2.98 6.04
N TYR A 136 -6.89 -1.66 5.99
CA TYR A 136 -6.55 -0.81 7.14
C TYR A 136 -7.41 -1.15 8.36
N GLU A 137 -8.71 -1.31 8.18
CA GLU A 137 -9.62 -1.63 9.28
C GLU A 137 -9.31 -3.00 9.88
N GLU A 138 -8.91 -3.95 9.07
CA GLU A 138 -8.44 -5.25 9.56
C GLU A 138 -7.11 -5.11 10.33
N LEU A 139 -6.18 -4.29 9.83
CA LEU A 139 -4.91 -4.04 10.51
C LEU A 139 -5.11 -3.38 11.88
N GLU A 140 -6.07 -2.47 11.99
CA GLU A 140 -6.37 -1.83 13.27
C GLU A 140 -6.73 -2.84 14.35
N LYS A 141 -7.40 -3.92 13.98
CA LYS A 141 -7.77 -4.99 14.90
C LYS A 141 -6.55 -5.73 15.46
N PHE A 142 -5.46 -5.80 14.67
CA PHE A 142 -4.22 -6.45 15.08
C PHE A 142 -3.27 -5.50 15.80
N SER A 143 -3.42 -4.20 15.63
CA SER A 143 -2.45 -3.21 16.08
C SER A 143 -2.60 -2.81 17.53
N VAL A 144 -3.58 -3.36 18.23
CA VAL A 144 -3.76 -3.15 19.67
C VAL A 144 -2.65 -3.86 20.46
N LEU A 145 -1.83 -4.56 19.76
CA LEU A 145 -0.69 -5.24 20.33
C LEU A 145 0.53 -4.32 20.29
#